data_c42d15e149a909749dfa13ea5fd6cafa
#
_entry.id   c42d15e149a909749dfa13ea5fd6cafa
#
_cell.length_a   1.000
_cell.length_b   1.000
_cell.length_c   1.000
_cell.angle_alpha   90.00
_cell.angle_beta   90.00
_cell.angle_gamma   90.00
#
_symmetry.space_group_name_H-M   'P 1'
#
loop_
_entity.id
_entity.type
_entity.pdbx_description
1 polymer ?
#
loop_
_entity_poly.entity_id
_entity_poly.type
_entity_poly.pdbx_seq_one_letter_code
_entity_poly.pdbx_strand_id
1 'polypeptide(L)'
;MLQLYRKMEPLFDESELQTLSFELSVNYEDLHGRTYPDKLRELITYLQRRQRLPDLLNACQQQRPRMDWGLDTVQASETAVQPKLNLAVVVDIARPALRNVATYLDDHNQDMHFILFRHAEPGRFFSPHDDWPSLVITFGDVMARVKRTFDGAKAHFFMAGPGGLLFAMGCIWGTVDEALVYHYENDTYHPVLPITRQLRQITSGWA
;
A
#
# COMPACT_ATOMS: atom_id res chain seq x y z
N MET A 1 6.62 -4.01 -18.44
CA MET A 1 6.66 -5.38 -18.94
C MET A 1 7.16 -5.50 -20.38
N LEU A 2 6.46 -4.95 -21.39
CA LEU A 2 6.85 -5.06 -22.80
C LEU A 2 8.25 -4.49 -23.09
N GLN A 3 8.65 -3.43 -22.42
CA GLN A 3 9.99 -2.82 -22.57
C GLN A 3 11.10 -3.73 -22.02
N LEU A 4 10.88 -4.36 -20.85
CA LEU A 4 11.85 -5.29 -20.27
C LEU A 4 12.02 -6.52 -21.16
N TYR A 5 10.93 -7.12 -21.63
CA TYR A 5 10.98 -8.23 -22.58
C TYR A 5 11.80 -7.89 -23.84
N ARG A 6 11.51 -6.74 -24.48
CA ARG A 6 12.23 -6.28 -25.67
C ARG A 6 13.72 -6.00 -25.44
N LYS A 7 14.11 -5.63 -24.22
CA LYS A 7 15.52 -5.46 -23.84
C LYS A 7 16.20 -6.82 -23.63
N MET A 8 15.52 -7.77 -22.97
CA MET A 8 16.09 -9.08 -22.62
C MET A 8 16.21 -10.01 -23.83
N GLU A 9 15.18 -10.06 -24.69
CA GLU A 9 15.09 -11.01 -25.81
C GLU A 9 16.33 -11.06 -26.71
N PRO A 10 16.93 -9.92 -27.15
CA PRO A 10 18.13 -9.94 -27.98
C PRO A 10 19.44 -10.11 -27.20
N LEU A 11 19.43 -10.00 -25.85
CA LEU A 11 20.62 -9.95 -25.02
C LEU A 11 20.92 -11.25 -24.28
N PHE A 12 19.94 -12.10 -24.12
CA PHE A 12 20.06 -13.38 -23.43
C PHE A 12 19.70 -14.53 -24.37
N ASP A 13 20.38 -15.65 -24.21
CA ASP A 13 20.03 -16.90 -24.85
C ASP A 13 19.29 -17.83 -23.87
N GLU A 14 18.93 -19.02 -24.35
CA GLU A 14 18.17 -19.99 -23.56
C GLU A 14 18.97 -20.51 -22.35
N SER A 15 20.29 -20.71 -22.50
CA SER A 15 21.16 -21.18 -21.40
C SER A 15 21.31 -20.11 -20.34
N GLU A 16 21.42 -18.85 -20.73
CA GLU A 16 21.50 -17.72 -19.82
C GLU A 16 20.15 -17.51 -19.08
N LEU A 17 19.03 -17.74 -19.78
CA LEU A 17 17.70 -17.69 -19.14
C LEU A 17 17.52 -18.81 -18.11
N GLN A 18 18.05 -20.01 -18.36
CA GLN A 18 18.08 -21.11 -17.37
C GLN A 18 18.89 -20.72 -16.15
N THR A 19 20.05 -20.10 -16.35
CA THR A 19 20.92 -19.61 -15.27
C THR A 19 20.21 -18.53 -14.45
N LEU A 20 19.59 -17.53 -15.10
CA LEU A 20 18.79 -16.50 -14.43
C LEU A 20 17.63 -17.10 -13.62
N SER A 21 16.94 -18.10 -14.18
CA SER A 21 15.84 -18.76 -13.50
C SER A 21 16.34 -19.47 -12.22
N PHE A 22 17.47 -20.15 -12.28
CA PHE A 22 18.10 -20.80 -11.15
C PHE A 22 18.50 -19.77 -10.07
N GLU A 23 19.19 -18.68 -10.43
CA GLU A 23 19.57 -17.59 -9.52
C GLU A 23 18.36 -16.98 -8.81
N LEU A 24 17.23 -16.89 -9.51
CA LEU A 24 15.98 -16.37 -9.00
C LEU A 24 15.14 -17.41 -8.25
N SER A 25 15.66 -18.63 -8.05
CA SER A 25 14.93 -19.75 -7.44
C SER A 25 13.61 -20.07 -8.15
N VAL A 26 13.61 -19.98 -9.48
CA VAL A 26 12.51 -20.36 -10.34
C VAL A 26 12.92 -21.60 -11.14
N ASN A 27 12.12 -22.66 -11.06
CA ASN A 27 12.40 -23.83 -11.88
C ASN A 27 12.07 -23.53 -13.33
N TYR A 28 13.07 -23.59 -14.22
CA TYR A 28 12.92 -23.30 -15.64
C TYR A 28 11.93 -24.22 -16.34
N GLU A 29 11.83 -25.49 -15.91
CA GLU A 29 10.90 -26.47 -16.49
C GLU A 29 9.45 -26.18 -16.16
N ASP A 30 9.18 -25.44 -15.08
CA ASP A 30 7.83 -25.05 -14.68
C ASP A 30 7.32 -23.81 -15.45
N LEU A 31 8.21 -23.13 -16.20
CA LEU A 31 7.83 -22.01 -17.05
C LEU A 31 7.06 -22.50 -18.28
N HIS A 32 5.83 -22.00 -18.43
CA HIS A 32 4.98 -22.34 -19.56
C HIS A 32 5.54 -21.79 -20.88
N GLY A 33 5.45 -22.59 -21.94
CA GLY A 33 5.94 -22.25 -23.26
C GLY A 33 6.94 -23.27 -23.82
N ARG A 34 7.02 -23.35 -25.15
CA ARG A 34 7.92 -24.30 -25.84
C ARG A 34 9.14 -23.62 -26.41
N THR A 35 9.09 -22.32 -26.57
CA THR A 35 10.17 -21.53 -27.17
C THR A 35 10.81 -20.62 -26.14
N TYR A 36 12.06 -20.25 -26.37
CA TYR A 36 12.77 -19.27 -25.55
C TYR A 36 11.96 -17.97 -25.33
N PRO A 37 11.37 -17.32 -26.38
CA PRO A 37 10.57 -16.14 -26.19
C PRO A 37 9.35 -16.33 -25.28
N ASP A 38 8.74 -17.51 -25.32
CA ASP A 38 7.59 -17.83 -24.46
C ASP A 38 8.02 -17.98 -23.00
N LYS A 39 9.09 -18.73 -22.75
CA LYS A 39 9.66 -18.93 -21.40
C LYS A 39 10.19 -17.64 -20.78
N LEU A 40 10.80 -16.77 -21.58
CA LEU A 40 11.22 -15.44 -21.13
C LEU A 40 10.02 -14.59 -20.71
N ARG A 41 8.95 -14.58 -21.50
CA ARG A 41 7.71 -13.86 -21.17
C ARG A 41 7.07 -14.41 -19.90
N GLU A 42 7.06 -15.71 -19.73
CA GLU A 42 6.49 -16.36 -18.55
C GLU A 42 7.32 -16.08 -17.30
N LEU A 43 8.65 -16.11 -17.37
CA LEU A 43 9.54 -15.72 -16.25
C LEU A 43 9.25 -14.30 -15.77
N ILE A 44 9.19 -13.35 -16.70
CA ILE A 44 8.88 -11.95 -16.37
C ILE A 44 7.50 -11.86 -15.71
N THR A 45 6.49 -12.53 -16.25
CA THR A 45 5.12 -12.54 -15.72
C THR A 45 5.04 -13.19 -14.34
N TYR A 46 5.73 -14.31 -14.15
CA TYR A 46 5.82 -15.03 -12.88
C TYR A 46 6.41 -14.16 -11.77
N LEU A 47 7.54 -13.49 -12.06
CA LEU A 47 8.22 -12.62 -11.11
C LEU A 47 7.41 -11.35 -10.83
N GLN A 48 6.72 -10.81 -11.83
CA GLN A 48 5.83 -9.67 -11.64
C GLN A 48 4.67 -9.98 -10.69
N ARG A 49 4.00 -11.12 -10.88
CA ARG A 49 2.89 -11.54 -10.01
C ARG A 49 3.34 -11.70 -8.55
N ARG A 50 4.63 -11.97 -8.33
CA ARG A 50 5.24 -12.13 -7.00
C ARG A 50 5.96 -10.89 -6.49
N GLN A 51 5.85 -9.76 -7.23
CA GLN A 51 6.52 -8.49 -6.90
C GLN A 51 8.06 -8.62 -6.82
N ARG A 52 8.64 -9.55 -7.60
CA ARG A 52 10.07 -9.86 -7.64
C ARG A 52 10.76 -9.39 -8.92
N LEU A 53 10.16 -8.45 -9.66
CA LEU A 53 10.83 -7.83 -10.82
C LEU A 53 12.15 -7.14 -10.47
N PRO A 54 12.31 -6.49 -9.29
CA PRO A 54 13.60 -5.94 -8.89
C PRO A 54 14.72 -7.00 -8.84
N ASP A 55 14.40 -8.21 -8.35
CA ASP A 55 15.38 -9.32 -8.31
C ASP A 55 15.87 -9.67 -9.73
N LEU A 56 14.94 -9.75 -10.70
CA LEU A 56 15.26 -10.01 -12.10
C LEU A 56 16.16 -8.90 -12.69
N LEU A 57 15.82 -7.63 -12.43
CA LEU A 57 16.60 -6.50 -12.92
C LEU A 57 18.02 -6.50 -12.33
N ASN A 58 18.16 -6.81 -11.05
CA ASN A 58 19.46 -6.95 -10.39
C ASN A 58 20.29 -8.08 -11.01
N ALA A 59 19.70 -9.24 -11.26
CA ALA A 59 20.37 -10.35 -11.92
C ALA A 59 20.80 -9.98 -13.35
N CYS A 60 19.92 -9.31 -14.11
CA CYS A 60 20.26 -8.78 -15.44
C CYS A 60 21.41 -7.77 -15.38
N GLN A 61 21.43 -6.88 -14.39
CA GLN A 61 22.51 -5.90 -14.21
C GLN A 61 23.85 -6.58 -13.89
N GLN A 62 23.85 -7.63 -13.08
CA GLN A 62 25.06 -8.38 -12.77
C GLN A 62 25.64 -9.07 -14.01
N GLN A 63 24.78 -9.64 -14.86
CA GLN A 63 25.22 -10.34 -16.07
C GLN A 63 25.55 -9.37 -17.22
N ARG A 64 24.92 -8.21 -17.29
CA ARG A 64 25.09 -7.17 -18.34
C ARG A 64 25.25 -5.78 -17.72
N PRO A 65 26.39 -5.49 -17.03
CA PRO A 65 26.57 -4.25 -16.25
C PRO A 65 26.63 -2.98 -17.09
N ARG A 66 26.88 -3.09 -18.41
CA ARG A 66 26.91 -1.92 -19.31
C ARG A 66 25.56 -1.55 -19.92
N MET A 67 24.53 -2.37 -19.65
CA MET A 67 23.19 -2.09 -20.16
C MET A 67 22.42 -1.24 -19.15
N ASP A 68 21.72 -0.25 -19.65
CA ASP A 68 20.73 0.50 -18.87
C ASP A 68 19.46 -0.37 -18.70
N TRP A 69 19.34 -1.01 -17.56
CA TRP A 69 18.16 -1.81 -17.18
C TRP A 69 17.06 -0.97 -16.55
N GLY A 70 17.27 0.36 -16.43
CA GLY A 70 16.34 1.25 -15.73
C GLY A 70 16.45 1.08 -14.21
N LEU A 71 17.56 0.55 -13.71
CA LEU A 71 17.82 0.40 -12.27
C LEU A 71 18.12 1.73 -11.59
N ASP A 72 18.47 2.77 -12.34
CA ASP A 72 18.66 4.11 -11.76
C ASP A 72 17.40 4.66 -11.08
N THR A 73 16.23 4.14 -11.48
CA THR A 73 14.96 4.34 -10.78
C THR A 73 14.76 3.36 -9.61
N VAL A 74 15.53 2.26 -9.52
CA VAL A 74 15.36 1.19 -8.53
C VAL A 74 16.49 1.18 -7.50
N GLN A 75 17.73 1.54 -7.89
CA GLN A 75 18.87 1.62 -6.94
C GLN A 75 18.81 2.86 -6.04
N ALA A 76 18.09 3.91 -6.44
CA ALA A 76 17.71 4.97 -5.50
C ALA A 76 16.79 4.48 -4.37
N SER A 77 16.28 3.24 -4.46
CA SER A 77 15.34 2.67 -3.49
C SER A 77 15.99 1.78 -2.42
N GLU A 78 17.25 1.34 -2.59
CA GLU A 78 17.87 0.43 -1.59
C GLU A 78 18.69 1.14 -0.51
N THR A 79 18.97 2.45 -0.66
CA THR A 79 19.69 3.22 0.37
C THR A 79 18.95 4.46 0.88
N ALA A 80 17.86 4.83 0.26
CA ALA A 80 16.87 5.70 0.86
C ALA A 80 15.61 4.85 1.06
N VAL A 81 15.37 4.40 2.28
CA VAL A 81 14.01 4.16 2.74
C VAL A 81 13.29 5.48 2.41
N GLN A 82 12.63 5.53 1.23
CA GLN A 82 11.72 6.65 0.98
C GLN A 82 10.80 6.64 2.20
N PRO A 83 10.72 7.73 2.96
CA PRO A 83 9.86 7.76 4.12
C PRO A 83 8.49 7.36 3.59
N LYS A 84 7.95 6.23 4.09
CA LYS A 84 6.60 5.78 3.71
C LYS A 84 5.72 7.01 3.81
N LEU A 85 5.08 7.38 2.71
CA LEU A 85 4.20 8.53 2.70
C LEU A 85 3.18 8.37 3.82
N ASN A 86 3.07 9.35 4.70
CA ASN A 86 2.09 9.34 5.77
C ASN A 86 0.84 10.09 5.31
N LEU A 87 -0.32 9.47 5.46
CA LEU A 87 -1.62 10.04 5.10
C LEU A 87 -2.44 10.30 6.36
N ALA A 88 -2.76 11.55 6.63
CA ALA A 88 -3.74 11.92 7.65
C ALA A 88 -5.16 11.73 7.09
N VAL A 89 -5.79 10.61 7.41
CA VAL A 89 -7.18 10.33 7.04
C VAL A 89 -8.11 10.92 8.09
N VAL A 90 -8.69 12.08 7.79
CA VAL A 90 -9.56 12.82 8.69
C VAL A 90 -11.02 12.53 8.36
N VAL A 91 -11.76 11.97 9.32
CA VAL A 91 -13.18 11.64 9.18
C VAL A 91 -14.01 12.62 10.00
N ASP A 92 -14.60 13.60 9.29
CA ASP A 92 -15.43 14.70 9.85
C ASP A 92 -16.92 14.37 9.67
N ILE A 93 -17.51 13.60 10.57
CA ILE A 93 -18.92 13.25 10.48
C ILE A 93 -19.73 13.94 11.61
N ALA A 94 -19.42 13.65 12.86
CA ALA A 94 -20.16 14.23 13.99
C ALA A 94 -19.66 15.62 14.40
N ARG A 95 -18.42 15.96 14.08
CA ARG A 95 -17.85 17.29 14.35
C ARG A 95 -16.68 17.57 13.40
N PRO A 96 -16.39 18.85 13.10
CA PRO A 96 -15.20 19.22 12.39
C PRO A 96 -13.94 18.84 13.17
N ALA A 97 -13.07 18.01 12.60
CA ALA A 97 -11.83 17.56 13.22
C ALA A 97 -10.57 18.12 12.52
N LEU A 98 -10.69 18.54 11.26
CA LEU A 98 -9.56 18.91 10.42
C LEU A 98 -8.63 19.95 11.08
N ARG A 99 -9.18 21.01 11.68
CA ARG A 99 -8.39 22.05 12.33
C ARG A 99 -7.57 21.50 13.49
N ASN A 100 -8.19 20.67 14.35
CA ASN A 100 -7.51 20.09 15.50
C ASN A 100 -6.42 19.10 15.06
N VAL A 101 -6.67 18.36 13.95
CA VAL A 101 -5.65 17.48 13.36
C VAL A 101 -4.48 18.28 12.81
N ALA A 102 -4.73 19.36 12.07
CA ALA A 102 -3.66 20.23 11.57
C ALA A 102 -2.81 20.80 12.71
N THR A 103 -3.43 21.36 13.75
CA THR A 103 -2.70 21.86 14.95
C THR A 103 -1.88 20.73 15.59
N TYR A 104 -2.45 19.53 15.77
CA TYR A 104 -1.72 18.40 16.35
C TYR A 104 -0.49 18.02 15.51
N LEU A 105 -0.61 17.97 14.17
CA LEU A 105 0.51 17.62 13.29
C LEU A 105 1.60 18.70 13.32
N ASP A 106 1.22 19.98 13.35
CA ASP A 106 2.17 21.10 13.46
C ASP A 106 2.93 21.05 14.79
N ASP A 107 2.24 20.83 15.91
CA ASP A 107 2.84 20.75 17.25
C ASP A 107 3.83 19.57 17.38
N HIS A 108 3.64 18.52 16.58
CA HIS A 108 4.49 17.31 16.58
C HIS A 108 5.49 17.25 15.41
N ASN A 109 5.60 18.32 14.61
CA ASN A 109 6.44 18.38 13.42
C ASN A 109 6.21 17.18 12.46
N GLN A 110 4.95 16.79 12.28
CA GLN A 110 4.57 15.68 11.41
C GLN A 110 4.03 16.21 10.08
N ASP A 111 4.76 15.96 9.00
CA ASP A 111 4.30 16.27 7.64
C ASP A 111 3.51 15.10 7.08
N MET A 112 2.22 15.32 6.78
CA MET A 112 1.32 14.31 6.25
C MET A 112 0.41 14.89 5.15
N HIS A 113 0.11 14.08 4.14
CA HIS A 113 -0.91 14.44 3.18
C HIS A 113 -2.31 14.20 3.74
N PHE A 114 -3.19 15.18 3.60
CA PHE A 114 -4.55 15.10 4.11
C PHE A 114 -5.50 14.40 3.13
N ILE A 115 -6.25 13.43 3.65
CA ILE A 115 -7.42 12.83 3.01
C ILE A 115 -8.62 13.18 3.89
N LEU A 116 -9.48 14.08 3.43
CA LEU A 116 -10.65 14.52 4.18
C LEU A 116 -11.90 13.78 3.70
N PHE A 117 -12.48 12.96 4.58
CA PHE A 117 -13.80 12.38 4.41
C PHE A 117 -14.79 13.14 5.29
N ARG A 118 -15.60 13.99 4.69
CA ARG A 118 -16.51 14.89 5.40
C ARG A 118 -17.95 14.66 4.97
N HIS A 119 -18.86 14.62 5.94
CA HIS A 119 -20.28 14.71 5.65
C HIS A 119 -20.65 16.12 5.15
N ALA A 120 -21.67 16.22 4.29
CA ALA A 120 -22.10 17.51 3.74
C ALA A 120 -22.52 18.50 4.83
N GLU A 121 -23.05 17.99 5.94
CA GLU A 121 -23.44 18.75 7.14
C GLU A 121 -22.63 18.23 8.36
N PRO A 122 -21.38 18.66 8.54
CA PRO A 122 -20.57 18.21 9.67
C PRO A 122 -21.13 18.78 10.97
N GLY A 123 -21.21 17.94 12.00
CA GLY A 123 -21.79 18.33 13.30
C GLY A 123 -23.27 18.02 13.42
N ARG A 124 -23.89 17.47 12.42
CA ARG A 124 -25.24 16.91 12.49
C ARG A 124 -25.29 15.75 13.47
N PHE A 125 -26.35 15.69 14.25
CA PHE A 125 -26.66 14.51 15.07
C PHE A 125 -27.11 13.37 14.15
N PHE A 126 -26.43 12.22 14.21
CA PHE A 126 -26.77 11.03 13.45
C PHE A 126 -27.80 10.19 14.20
N SER A 127 -28.94 9.97 13.53
CA SER A 127 -30.01 9.09 13.99
C SER A 127 -29.76 7.64 13.51
N PRO A 128 -30.29 6.62 14.21
CA PRO A 128 -30.35 5.25 13.71
C PRO A 128 -31.08 5.08 12.36
N HIS A 129 -31.88 6.09 11.97
CA HIS A 129 -32.64 6.10 10.70
C HIS A 129 -31.87 6.76 9.55
N ASP A 130 -30.69 7.32 9.79
CA ASP A 130 -29.84 7.85 8.73
C ASP A 130 -29.25 6.72 7.88
N ASP A 131 -28.88 7.01 6.63
CA ASP A 131 -28.33 6.03 5.70
C ASP A 131 -26.83 5.76 5.98
N TRP A 132 -26.55 5.07 7.08
CA TRP A 132 -25.21 4.68 7.47
C TRP A 132 -24.52 3.73 6.47
N PRO A 133 -25.23 2.76 5.84
CA PRO A 133 -24.64 1.91 4.83
C PRO A 133 -24.03 2.69 3.66
N SER A 134 -24.73 3.68 3.12
CA SER A 134 -24.19 4.51 2.02
C SER A 134 -22.94 5.28 2.42
N LEU A 135 -22.85 5.77 3.65
CA LEU A 135 -21.64 6.43 4.15
C LEU A 135 -20.45 5.45 4.23
N VAL A 136 -20.69 4.22 4.69
CA VAL A 136 -19.67 3.18 4.80
C VAL A 136 -19.19 2.73 3.41
N ILE A 137 -20.12 2.56 2.46
CA ILE A 137 -19.77 2.22 1.07
C ILE A 137 -18.94 3.33 0.43
N THR A 138 -19.39 4.60 0.58
CA THR A 138 -18.66 5.75 0.04
C THR A 138 -17.26 5.87 0.64
N PHE A 139 -17.11 5.65 1.96
CA PHE A 139 -15.81 5.59 2.60
C PHE A 139 -14.93 4.48 1.99
N GLY A 140 -15.48 3.29 1.78
CA GLY A 140 -14.78 2.17 1.14
C GLY A 140 -14.27 2.52 -0.25
N ASP A 141 -15.08 3.14 -1.08
CA ASP A 141 -14.73 3.57 -2.44
C ASP A 141 -13.62 4.63 -2.43
N VAL A 142 -13.70 5.59 -1.51
CA VAL A 142 -12.64 6.60 -1.33
C VAL A 142 -11.35 5.94 -0.89
N MET A 143 -11.37 5.07 0.11
CA MET A 143 -10.17 4.39 0.61
C MET A 143 -9.56 3.44 -0.43
N ALA A 144 -10.37 2.76 -1.23
CA ALA A 144 -9.88 1.95 -2.34
C ALA A 144 -9.13 2.78 -3.39
N ARG A 145 -9.58 3.99 -3.68
CA ARG A 145 -8.87 4.94 -4.55
C ARG A 145 -7.58 5.45 -3.92
N VAL A 146 -7.63 5.83 -2.64
CA VAL A 146 -6.46 6.28 -1.87
C VAL A 146 -5.37 5.22 -1.88
N LYS A 147 -5.70 3.96 -1.59
CA LYS A 147 -4.74 2.84 -1.61
C LYS A 147 -4.09 2.62 -2.98
N ARG A 148 -4.85 2.79 -4.07
CA ARG A 148 -4.28 2.69 -5.44
C ARG A 148 -3.40 3.87 -5.81
N THR A 149 -3.73 5.07 -5.32
CA THR A 149 -2.98 6.30 -5.65
C THR A 149 -1.70 6.42 -4.81
N PHE A 150 -1.75 5.98 -3.55
CA PHE A 150 -0.67 6.11 -2.58
C PHE A 150 -0.26 4.71 -2.07
N ASP A 151 0.15 3.85 -3.01
CA ASP A 151 0.55 2.47 -2.68
C ASP A 151 1.69 2.45 -1.65
N GLY A 152 1.55 1.59 -0.63
CA GLY A 152 2.51 1.47 0.46
C GLY A 152 2.50 2.62 1.48
N ALA A 153 1.65 3.63 1.34
CA ALA A 153 1.51 4.70 2.33
C ALA A 153 0.94 4.17 3.66
N LYS A 154 1.39 4.78 4.78
CA LYS A 154 0.84 4.51 6.10
C LYS A 154 -0.31 5.48 6.38
N ALA A 155 -1.47 4.94 6.75
CA ALA A 155 -2.64 5.74 7.10
C ALA A 155 -2.65 6.09 8.59
N HIS A 156 -2.97 7.33 8.91
CA HIS A 156 -3.17 7.85 10.26
C HIS A 156 -4.62 8.31 10.37
N PHE A 157 -5.44 7.58 11.12
CA PHE A 157 -6.87 7.82 11.23
C PHE A 157 -7.22 8.74 12.39
N PHE A 158 -7.78 9.90 12.07
CA PHE A 158 -8.35 10.89 12.97
C PHE A 158 -9.87 10.93 12.74
N MET A 159 -10.64 10.29 13.61
CA MET A 159 -12.04 10.00 13.32
C MET A 159 -12.99 10.68 14.33
N ALA A 160 -13.93 11.45 13.81
CA ALA A 160 -14.97 12.11 14.59
C ALA A 160 -16.37 11.71 14.07
N GLY A 161 -16.98 10.71 14.69
CA GLY A 161 -18.27 10.17 14.28
C GLY A 161 -18.87 9.19 15.29
N PRO A 162 -20.10 8.71 15.04
CA PRO A 162 -20.72 7.68 15.86
C PRO A 162 -19.90 6.39 15.88
N GLY A 163 -19.70 5.79 17.06
CA GLY A 163 -18.83 4.63 17.24
C GLY A 163 -19.16 3.45 16.33
N GLY A 164 -20.44 3.11 16.15
CA GLY A 164 -20.86 2.04 15.24
C GLY A 164 -20.50 2.30 13.78
N LEU A 165 -20.61 3.55 13.31
CA LEU A 165 -20.22 3.94 11.97
C LEU A 165 -18.70 3.86 11.79
N LEU A 166 -17.94 4.37 12.75
CA LEU A 166 -16.47 4.31 12.72
C LEU A 166 -15.97 2.86 12.78
N PHE A 167 -16.62 1.99 13.55
CA PHE A 167 -16.31 0.56 13.56
C PHE A 167 -16.54 -0.09 12.19
N ALA A 168 -17.67 0.19 11.53
CA ALA A 168 -17.94 -0.33 10.18
C ALA A 168 -16.91 0.17 9.15
N MET A 169 -16.50 1.44 9.21
CA MET A 169 -15.43 1.98 8.37
C MET A 169 -14.09 1.28 8.64
N GLY A 170 -13.77 0.98 9.90
CA GLY A 170 -12.58 0.21 10.27
C GLY A 170 -12.60 -1.20 9.70
N CYS A 171 -13.76 -1.88 9.68
CA CYS A 171 -13.92 -3.19 9.05
C CYS A 171 -13.64 -3.13 7.53
N ILE A 172 -14.07 -2.08 6.86
CA ILE A 172 -13.80 -1.85 5.43
C ILE A 172 -12.31 -1.64 5.16
N TRP A 173 -11.62 -0.86 6.00
CA TRP A 173 -10.17 -0.70 5.90
C TRP A 173 -9.43 -2.04 6.02
N GLY A 174 -9.82 -2.84 7.00
CA GLY A 174 -9.21 -4.14 7.28
C GLY A 174 -7.84 -4.03 7.97
N THR A 175 -7.07 -5.10 7.91
CA THR A 175 -5.76 -5.23 8.59
C THR A 175 -4.60 -5.55 7.66
N VAL A 176 -4.78 -5.40 6.34
CA VAL A 176 -3.75 -5.70 5.34
C VAL A 176 -2.76 -4.55 5.24
N ASP A 177 -3.29 -3.33 5.19
CA ASP A 177 -2.47 -2.11 5.09
C ASP A 177 -2.24 -1.54 6.49
N GLU A 178 -1.01 -1.10 6.73
CA GLU A 178 -0.64 -0.51 8.02
C GLU A 178 -1.40 0.79 8.26
N ALA A 179 -1.91 0.94 9.46
CA ALA A 179 -2.53 2.18 9.90
C ALA A 179 -2.26 2.45 11.38
N LEU A 180 -2.45 3.69 11.79
CA LEU A 180 -2.43 4.12 13.19
C LEU A 180 -3.71 4.88 13.48
N VAL A 181 -4.42 4.47 14.52
CA VAL A 181 -5.66 5.13 14.96
C VAL A 181 -5.35 6.08 16.10
N TYR A 182 -5.93 7.27 16.05
CA TYR A 182 -5.79 8.30 17.05
C TYR A 182 -7.07 8.50 17.84
N HIS A 183 -6.94 8.68 19.13
CA HIS A 183 -8.00 9.07 20.03
C HIS A 183 -7.86 10.54 20.40
N TYR A 184 -9.00 11.27 20.42
CA TYR A 184 -9.01 12.68 20.82
C TYR A 184 -9.48 12.80 22.25
N GLU A 185 -8.60 13.30 23.12
CA GLU A 185 -8.85 13.51 24.52
C GLU A 185 -8.07 14.72 25.03
N ASN A 186 -8.64 15.50 25.94
CA ASN A 186 -8.00 16.68 26.55
C ASN A 186 -7.45 17.67 25.49
N ASP A 187 -8.27 17.96 24.47
CA ASP A 187 -7.99 18.89 23.38
C ASP A 187 -6.79 18.51 22.47
N THR A 188 -6.32 17.27 22.54
CA THR A 188 -5.24 16.76 21.71
C THR A 188 -5.51 15.34 21.19
N TYR A 189 -4.70 14.88 20.24
CA TYR A 189 -4.76 13.53 19.72
C TYR A 189 -3.68 12.65 20.35
N HIS A 190 -4.02 11.39 20.61
CA HIS A 190 -3.12 10.36 21.13
C HIS A 190 -3.11 9.16 20.18
N PRO A 191 -1.94 8.70 19.71
CA PRO A 191 -1.85 7.46 18.98
C PRO A 191 -2.17 6.28 19.88
N VAL A 192 -3.23 5.50 19.56
CA VAL A 192 -3.72 4.47 20.50
C VAL A 192 -3.65 3.06 19.93
N LEU A 193 -3.84 2.88 18.61
CA LEU A 193 -3.95 1.55 18.05
C LEU A 193 -3.25 1.42 16.69
N PRO A 194 -2.11 0.69 16.63
CA PRO A 194 -1.52 0.30 15.36
C PRO A 194 -2.34 -0.84 14.73
N ILE A 195 -2.83 -0.63 13.51
CA ILE A 195 -3.46 -1.65 12.70
C ILE A 195 -2.39 -2.31 11.86
N THR A 196 -2.11 -3.58 12.12
CA THR A 196 -1.10 -4.37 11.41
C THR A 196 -1.65 -5.77 11.12
N ARG A 197 -0.98 -6.50 10.23
CA ARG A 197 -1.32 -7.92 9.98
C ARG A 197 -1.20 -8.79 11.24
N GLN A 198 -0.32 -8.43 12.16
CA GLN A 198 -0.11 -9.12 13.43
C GLN A 198 -1.32 -8.97 14.38
N LEU A 199 -2.13 -7.93 14.21
CA LEU A 199 -3.34 -7.76 15.02
C LEU A 199 -4.28 -8.97 14.92
N ARG A 200 -4.32 -9.65 13.77
CA ARG A 200 -5.09 -10.90 13.60
C ARG A 200 -4.50 -12.09 14.36
N GLN A 201 -3.19 -12.10 14.59
CA GLN A 201 -2.51 -13.21 15.26
C GLN A 201 -2.71 -13.16 16.78
N ILE A 202 -2.85 -11.95 17.33
CA ILE A 202 -3.09 -11.74 18.76
C ILE A 202 -4.46 -12.31 19.16
N THR A 203 -5.46 -12.25 18.28
CA THR A 203 -6.82 -12.73 18.55
C THR A 203 -6.93 -14.26 18.46
N SER A 204 -6.02 -14.97 17.82
CA SER A 204 -6.02 -16.44 17.73
C SER A 204 -5.46 -17.13 18.99
N GLY A 205 -4.88 -16.39 19.92
CA GLY A 205 -4.35 -16.91 21.20
C GLY A 205 -5.36 -16.85 22.38
N TRP A 206 -6.62 -16.47 22.14
CA TRP A 206 -7.67 -16.33 23.16
C TRP A 206 -8.77 -17.42 23.05
N ALA A 207 -8.50 -18.49 22.30
CA ALA A 207 -9.42 -19.65 22.17
C ALA A 207 -8.94 -20.83 23.03
#